data_f97c18734770294aca52f414ca6ae86c
#
_entry.id   f97c18734770294aca52f414ca6ae86c
#
_cell.length_a   1.000
_cell.length_b   1.000
_cell.length_c   1.000
_cell.angle_alpha   90.00
_cell.angle_beta   90.00
_cell.angle_gamma   90.00
#
_symmetry.space_group_name_H-M   'P 1'
#
loop_
_entity.id
_entity.type
_entity.pdbx_description
1 polymer ?
#
loop_
_entity_poly.entity_id
_entity_poly.type
_entity_poly.pdbx_seq_one_letter_code
_entity_poly.pdbx_strand_id
1 'polypeptide(L)'
;MAQWIIQQKWSDVLFVSFEVDYDLLRSELPKDLEVDTFNGKAYLSIVPFVMSDIRFFFTPPLPFSKLSELNLRTYVRYKNKPGIYFFTLDSDHRLGNFLAQKIFNLPYRYAILDINIDNNLYNVQSNNSLSLEVRIKDKKIKTDLSNWITERYCLYNIIDEKVS
;
A
#
# COMPACT_ATOMS: atom_id res chain seq x y z
N MET A 1 -12.74 -24.37 1.18
CA MET A 1 -12.73 -23.03 0.60
C MET A 1 -12.29 -22.07 1.69
N ALA A 2 -11.26 -21.26 1.45
CA ALA A 2 -10.85 -20.24 2.43
C ALA A 2 -11.97 -19.20 2.55
N GLN A 3 -12.42 -18.96 3.77
CA GLN A 3 -13.49 -18.01 4.06
C GLN A 3 -12.84 -16.61 4.14
N TRP A 4 -13.31 -15.66 3.34
CA TRP A 4 -12.81 -14.28 3.41
C TRP A 4 -13.25 -13.63 4.75
N ILE A 5 -12.40 -12.81 5.33
CA ILE A 5 -12.65 -12.13 6.61
C ILE A 5 -13.09 -10.69 6.35
N ILE A 6 -12.44 -10.02 5.39
CA ILE A 6 -12.72 -8.64 5.01
C ILE A 6 -12.84 -8.59 3.50
N GLN A 7 -13.83 -7.86 3.01
CA GLN A 7 -13.98 -7.49 1.61
C GLN A 7 -13.95 -5.97 1.50
N GLN A 8 -13.30 -5.48 0.45
CA GLN A 8 -13.19 -4.03 0.17
C GLN A 8 -12.99 -3.83 -1.33
N LYS A 9 -13.38 -2.65 -1.82
CA LYS A 9 -13.16 -2.23 -3.21
C LYS A 9 -12.13 -1.12 -3.23
N TRP A 10 -11.15 -1.22 -4.13
CA TRP A 10 -10.16 -0.19 -4.38
C TRP A 10 -10.46 0.48 -5.72
N SER A 11 -10.45 1.80 -5.74
CA SER A 11 -10.58 2.63 -6.94
C SER A 11 -9.48 3.68 -6.97
N ASP A 12 -9.26 4.23 -8.17
CA ASP A 12 -8.29 5.30 -8.39
C ASP A 12 -6.87 4.94 -7.89
N VAL A 13 -6.48 3.70 -8.09
CA VAL A 13 -5.19 3.19 -7.61
C VAL A 13 -4.08 3.65 -8.55
N LEU A 14 -3.10 4.37 -8.01
CA LEU A 14 -1.88 4.77 -8.72
C LEU A 14 -0.66 4.13 -8.05
N PHE A 15 0.26 3.60 -8.85
CA PHE A 15 1.56 3.13 -8.39
C PHE A 15 2.64 4.06 -8.93
N VAL A 16 3.27 4.82 -8.07
CA VAL A 16 4.47 5.60 -8.38
C VAL A 16 5.66 4.88 -7.79
N SER A 17 6.41 4.19 -8.63
CA SER A 17 7.50 3.30 -8.21
C SER A 17 8.84 3.82 -8.68
N PHE A 18 9.83 3.81 -7.80
CA PHE A 18 11.18 4.26 -8.09
C PHE A 18 12.19 3.18 -7.75
N GLU A 19 13.24 3.09 -8.55
CA GLU A 19 14.45 2.36 -8.20
C GLU A 19 15.16 3.07 -7.03
N VAL A 20 15.59 2.29 -6.04
CA VAL A 20 16.29 2.80 -4.86
C VAL A 20 17.55 1.97 -4.61
N ASP A 21 18.48 2.57 -3.88
CA ASP A 21 19.68 1.87 -3.47
C ASP A 21 19.34 0.65 -2.59
N TYR A 22 19.92 -0.50 -2.91
CA TYR A 22 19.65 -1.76 -2.23
C TYR A 22 20.09 -1.73 -0.76
N ASP A 23 21.29 -1.24 -0.48
CA ASP A 23 21.86 -1.26 0.87
C ASP A 23 21.14 -0.26 1.78
N LEU A 24 20.77 0.90 1.24
CA LEU A 24 19.94 1.85 1.93
C LEU A 24 18.57 1.25 2.28
N LEU A 25 17.88 0.65 1.31
CA LEU A 25 16.59 0.02 1.57
C LEU A 25 16.70 -1.13 2.55
N ARG A 26 17.76 -1.96 2.44
CA ARG A 26 18.02 -3.09 3.34
C ARG A 26 18.24 -2.62 4.79
N SER A 27 18.89 -1.48 4.99
CA SER A 27 19.13 -0.92 6.34
C SER A 27 17.85 -0.49 7.06
N GLU A 28 16.81 -0.13 6.31
CA GLU A 28 15.51 0.30 6.82
C GLU A 28 14.54 -0.88 7.08
N LEU A 29 14.89 -2.08 6.65
CA LEU A 29 14.04 -3.26 6.80
C LEU A 29 14.38 -4.06 8.06
N PRO A 30 13.37 -4.72 8.66
CA PRO A 30 13.57 -5.74 9.69
C PRO A 30 14.58 -6.82 9.25
N LYS A 31 15.36 -7.33 10.18
CA LYS A 31 16.47 -8.25 9.89
C LYS A 31 16.03 -9.54 9.18
N ASP A 32 14.83 -10.01 9.47
CA ASP A 32 14.29 -11.27 8.95
C ASP A 32 13.68 -11.13 7.54
N LEU A 33 13.48 -9.91 7.06
CA LEU A 33 12.97 -9.64 5.72
C LEU A 33 14.13 -9.44 4.75
N GLU A 34 14.06 -10.05 3.60
CA GLU A 34 15.00 -9.84 2.50
C GLU A 34 14.40 -8.86 1.49
N VAL A 35 15.21 -7.96 0.93
CA VAL A 35 14.76 -7.11 -0.19
C VAL A 35 14.50 -8.00 -1.40
N ASP A 36 13.27 -7.96 -1.94
CA ASP A 36 12.98 -8.58 -3.23
C ASP A 36 13.33 -7.61 -4.36
N THR A 37 14.00 -8.12 -5.38
CA THR A 37 14.50 -7.29 -6.49
C THR A 37 13.90 -7.73 -7.82
N PHE A 38 13.70 -6.78 -8.73
CA PHE A 38 13.37 -7.03 -10.11
C PHE A 38 14.58 -6.71 -10.99
N ASN A 39 15.10 -7.72 -11.69
CA ASN A 39 16.33 -7.60 -12.49
C ASN A 39 17.52 -7.01 -11.70
N GLY A 40 17.67 -7.42 -10.42
CA GLY A 40 18.73 -6.95 -9.53
C GLY A 40 18.51 -5.55 -8.94
N LYS A 41 17.37 -4.91 -9.18
CA LYS A 41 17.05 -3.56 -8.71
C LYS A 41 15.99 -3.59 -7.62
N ALA A 42 16.19 -2.81 -6.56
CA ALA A 42 15.23 -2.63 -5.48
C ALA A 42 14.26 -1.47 -5.79
N TYR A 43 13.03 -1.60 -5.33
CA TYR A 43 11.97 -0.63 -5.61
C TYR A 43 11.24 -0.19 -4.36
N LEU A 44 10.91 1.10 -4.32
CA LEU A 44 9.99 1.72 -3.37
C LEU A 44 8.78 2.24 -4.14
N SER A 45 7.58 2.10 -3.57
CA SER A 45 6.36 2.58 -4.22
C SER A 45 5.53 3.45 -3.28
N ILE A 46 5.06 4.57 -3.79
CA ILE A 46 3.99 5.38 -3.22
C ILE A 46 2.71 4.97 -3.92
N VAL A 47 1.69 4.58 -3.14
CA VAL A 47 0.43 4.06 -3.70
C VAL A 47 -0.76 4.76 -3.06
N PRO A 48 -1.24 5.87 -3.64
CA PRO A 48 -2.52 6.47 -3.29
C PRO A 48 -3.68 5.69 -3.93
N PHE A 49 -4.78 5.56 -3.20
CA PHE A 49 -6.04 4.98 -3.70
C PHE A 49 -7.22 5.34 -2.82
N VAL A 50 -8.42 5.11 -3.33
CA VAL A 50 -9.67 5.23 -2.56
C VAL A 50 -10.19 3.84 -2.26
N MET A 51 -10.47 3.59 -0.99
CA MET A 51 -11.08 2.36 -0.49
C MET A 51 -12.56 2.57 -0.24
N SER A 52 -13.40 1.63 -0.66
CA SER A 52 -14.84 1.66 -0.45
C SER A 52 -15.42 0.27 -0.20
N ASP A 53 -16.69 0.20 0.16
CA ASP A 53 -17.45 -1.04 0.39
C ASP A 53 -16.76 -1.99 1.39
N ILE A 54 -16.14 -1.41 2.43
CA ILE A 54 -15.47 -2.19 3.47
C ILE A 54 -16.52 -2.94 4.29
N ARG A 55 -16.42 -4.25 4.33
CA ARG A 55 -17.30 -5.12 5.13
C ARG A 55 -16.57 -6.32 5.69
N PHE A 56 -16.97 -6.74 6.86
CA PHE A 56 -16.60 -8.02 7.44
C PHE A 56 -17.58 -9.12 6.98
N PHE A 57 -17.18 -10.37 7.09
CA PHE A 57 -17.95 -11.52 6.58
C PHE A 57 -19.42 -11.55 7.05
N PHE A 58 -19.72 -11.11 8.27
CA PHE A 58 -21.06 -11.13 8.86
C PHE A 58 -21.75 -9.76 8.94
N THR A 59 -21.18 -8.72 8.30
CA THR A 59 -21.71 -7.37 8.43
C THR A 59 -22.13 -6.79 7.07
N PRO A 60 -23.14 -5.90 7.03
CA PRO A 60 -23.32 -5.02 5.90
C PRO A 60 -22.09 -4.13 5.71
N PRO A 61 -21.94 -3.44 4.55
CA PRO A 61 -20.91 -2.43 4.38
C PRO A 61 -20.96 -1.41 5.52
N LEU A 62 -19.78 -1.02 6.02
CA LEU A 62 -19.71 -0.04 7.08
C LEU A 62 -20.27 1.31 6.59
N PRO A 63 -21.04 2.05 7.41
CA PRO A 63 -21.72 3.27 6.97
C PRO A 63 -20.77 4.42 6.57
N PHE A 64 -19.49 4.30 6.88
CA PHE A 64 -18.42 5.23 6.51
C PHE A 64 -17.35 4.51 5.66
N SER A 65 -17.80 3.72 4.70
CA SER A 65 -16.95 2.79 3.96
C SER A 65 -16.16 3.40 2.80
N LYS A 66 -16.05 4.74 2.72
CA LYS A 66 -15.18 5.40 1.74
C LYS A 66 -14.10 6.17 2.48
N LEU A 67 -12.84 5.85 2.20
CA LEU A 67 -11.67 6.52 2.77
C LEU A 67 -10.54 6.60 1.73
N SER A 68 -9.72 7.62 1.87
CA SER A 68 -8.51 7.77 1.08
C SER A 68 -7.34 7.13 1.83
N GLU A 69 -6.49 6.41 1.11
CA GLU A 69 -5.27 5.82 1.65
C GLU A 69 -4.07 6.16 0.77
N LEU A 70 -2.96 6.41 1.43
CA LEU A 70 -1.66 6.62 0.81
C LEU A 70 -0.65 5.73 1.53
N ASN A 71 -0.08 4.76 0.84
CA ASN A 71 0.94 3.92 1.43
C ASN A 71 2.33 4.13 0.81
N LEU A 72 3.36 4.00 1.65
CA LEU A 72 4.74 3.88 1.24
C LEU A 72 5.16 2.43 1.51
N ARG A 73 5.50 1.70 0.43
CA ARG A 73 5.79 0.28 0.53
C ARG A 73 6.99 -0.14 -0.28
N THR A 74 7.55 -1.27 0.10
CA THR A 74 8.59 -1.96 -0.65
C THR A 74 8.27 -3.44 -0.82
N TYR A 75 9.10 -4.11 -1.60
CA TYR A 75 8.95 -5.50 -2.00
C TYR A 75 9.98 -6.33 -1.27
N VAL A 76 9.50 -7.37 -0.60
CA VAL A 76 10.32 -8.18 0.29
C VAL A 76 10.07 -9.67 0.11
N ARG A 77 10.98 -10.48 0.64
CA ARG A 77 10.80 -11.92 0.79
C ARG A 77 10.95 -12.32 2.25
N TYR A 78 10.14 -13.27 2.66
CA TYR A 78 10.31 -13.98 3.91
C TYR A 78 10.21 -15.48 3.64
N LYS A 79 11.24 -16.24 3.99
CA LYS A 79 11.31 -17.69 3.72
C LYS A 79 11.00 -18.03 2.25
N ASN A 80 11.63 -17.31 1.33
CA ASN A 80 11.45 -17.41 -0.13
C ASN A 80 10.07 -17.02 -0.68
N LYS A 81 9.13 -16.57 0.14
CA LYS A 81 7.81 -16.16 -0.28
C LYS A 81 7.79 -14.63 -0.52
N PRO A 82 7.47 -14.18 -1.74
CA PRO A 82 7.42 -12.75 -2.05
C PRO A 82 6.21 -12.07 -1.42
N GLY A 83 6.38 -10.81 -1.03
CA GLY A 83 5.33 -9.98 -0.45
C GLY A 83 5.70 -8.52 -0.43
N ILE A 84 4.97 -7.75 0.35
CA ILE A 84 5.16 -6.32 0.56
C ILE A 84 5.39 -6.03 2.04
N TYR A 85 6.13 -4.95 2.30
CA TYR A 85 6.30 -4.36 3.61
C TYR A 85 5.92 -2.89 3.55
N PHE A 86 5.09 -2.43 4.48
CA PHE A 86 4.68 -1.04 4.58
C PHE A 86 5.56 -0.27 5.56
N PHE A 87 6.16 0.81 5.09
CA PHE A 87 6.79 1.79 5.97
C PHE A 87 5.75 2.69 6.62
N THR A 88 4.74 3.10 5.86
CA THR A 88 3.64 3.93 6.34
C THR A 88 2.34 3.63 5.60
N LEU A 89 1.24 3.80 6.32
CA LEU A 89 -0.12 3.74 5.82
C LEU A 89 -0.86 4.98 6.32
N ASP A 90 -0.95 6.00 5.49
CA ASP A 90 -1.67 7.23 5.80
C ASP A 90 -3.13 7.10 5.34
N SER A 91 -4.08 7.47 6.20
CA SER A 91 -5.50 7.41 5.88
C SER A 91 -6.27 8.54 6.58
N ASP A 92 -7.33 9.00 5.94
CA ASP A 92 -8.19 10.07 6.42
C ASP A 92 -9.27 9.60 7.43
N HIS A 93 -9.28 8.31 7.80
CA HIS A 93 -10.29 7.74 8.69
C HIS A 93 -9.75 7.30 10.05
N ARG A 94 -9.87 8.15 11.07
CA ARG A 94 -9.31 7.93 12.43
C ARG A 94 -9.72 6.60 13.09
N LEU A 95 -11.02 6.27 13.07
CA LEU A 95 -11.50 5.04 13.69
C LEU A 95 -11.02 3.79 12.93
N GLY A 96 -11.01 3.84 11.58
CA GLY A 96 -10.48 2.76 10.75
C GLY A 96 -9.00 2.51 11.04
N ASN A 97 -8.20 3.56 11.14
CA ASN A 97 -6.78 3.50 11.47
C ASN A 97 -6.55 2.86 12.85
N PHE A 98 -7.31 3.28 13.85
CA PHE A 98 -7.22 2.71 15.20
C PHE A 98 -7.53 1.20 15.21
N LEU A 99 -8.60 0.77 14.54
CA LEU A 99 -8.97 -0.64 14.43
C LEU A 99 -7.91 -1.45 13.67
N ALA A 100 -7.42 -0.92 12.56
CA ALA A 100 -6.40 -1.58 11.76
C ALA A 100 -5.05 -1.71 12.50
N GLN A 101 -4.65 -0.70 13.26
CA GLN A 101 -3.51 -0.79 14.17
C GLN A 101 -3.69 -1.87 15.23
N LYS A 102 -4.86 -1.93 15.87
CA LYS A 102 -5.13 -2.87 16.97
C LYS A 102 -5.28 -4.33 16.49
N ILE A 103 -5.92 -4.54 15.35
CA ILE A 103 -6.23 -5.89 14.85
C ILE A 103 -5.07 -6.46 14.02
N PHE A 104 -4.43 -5.63 13.18
CA PHE A 104 -3.44 -6.08 12.21
C PHE A 104 -2.03 -5.57 12.49
N ASN A 105 -1.85 -4.75 13.54
CA ASN A 105 -0.58 -4.10 13.89
C ASN A 105 0.09 -3.36 12.70
N LEU A 106 -0.72 -2.80 11.81
CA LEU A 106 -0.23 -2.08 10.63
C LEU A 106 0.15 -0.63 10.99
N PRO A 107 1.16 -0.03 10.33
CA PRO A 107 1.68 1.30 10.65
C PRO A 107 0.78 2.44 10.12
N TYR A 108 -0.53 2.36 10.42
CA TYR A 108 -1.50 3.39 10.03
C TYR A 108 -1.24 4.69 10.78
N ARG A 109 -1.32 5.79 10.04
CA ARG A 109 -1.26 7.15 10.58
C ARG A 109 -2.45 7.94 10.05
N TYR A 110 -2.96 8.85 10.87
CA TYR A 110 -3.97 9.78 10.39
C TYR A 110 -3.35 10.86 9.52
N ALA A 111 -3.92 11.08 8.35
CA ALA A 111 -3.58 12.15 7.44
C ALA A 111 -4.83 12.75 6.80
N ILE A 112 -4.82 14.02 6.49
CA ILE A 112 -5.81 14.64 5.60
C ILE A 112 -5.31 14.37 4.19
N LEU A 113 -6.06 13.58 3.44
CA LEU A 113 -5.75 13.17 2.08
C LEU A 113 -6.78 13.72 1.11
N ASP A 114 -6.30 14.38 0.07
CA ASP A 114 -7.11 14.77 -1.10
C ASP A 114 -6.58 14.02 -2.32
N ILE A 115 -7.40 13.12 -2.87
CA ILE A 115 -7.11 12.36 -4.08
C ILE A 115 -8.16 12.76 -5.11
N ASN A 116 -7.73 13.39 -6.18
CA ASN A 116 -8.59 13.91 -7.23
C ASN A 116 -8.04 13.58 -8.63
N ILE A 117 -8.94 13.20 -9.53
CA ILE A 117 -8.64 12.99 -10.95
C ILE A 117 -9.49 13.94 -11.77
N ASP A 118 -8.81 14.87 -12.44
CA ASP A 118 -9.44 15.81 -13.36
C ASP A 118 -8.67 15.85 -14.69
N ASN A 119 -9.39 15.71 -15.82
CA ASN A 119 -8.84 15.80 -17.17
C ASN A 119 -7.54 15.00 -17.37
N ASN A 120 -7.48 13.75 -16.92
CA ASN A 120 -6.30 12.88 -16.93
C ASN A 120 -5.14 13.38 -16.04
N LEU A 121 -5.38 14.29 -15.13
CA LEU A 121 -4.44 14.72 -14.12
C LEU A 121 -4.82 14.09 -12.79
N TYR A 122 -3.95 13.25 -12.26
CA TYR A 122 -4.09 12.61 -10.96
C TYR A 122 -3.34 13.44 -9.92
N ASN A 123 -4.08 14.03 -9.00
CA ASN A 123 -3.54 14.88 -7.94
C ASN A 123 -3.70 14.17 -6.59
N VAL A 124 -2.64 14.19 -5.79
CA VAL A 124 -2.65 13.75 -4.41
C VAL A 124 -2.01 14.81 -3.54
N GLN A 125 -2.72 15.20 -2.51
CA GLN A 125 -2.18 16.07 -1.47
C GLN A 125 -2.36 15.43 -0.10
N SER A 126 -1.33 15.49 0.72
CA SER A 126 -1.33 15.04 2.10
C SER A 126 -0.76 16.12 3.01
N ASN A 127 -1.40 16.33 4.16
CA ASN A 127 -0.84 17.20 5.20
C ASN A 127 0.45 16.64 5.83
N ASN A 128 0.81 15.39 5.56
CA ASN A 128 2.08 14.77 5.93
C ASN A 128 3.20 15.01 4.90
N SER A 129 3.15 16.17 4.20
CA SER A 129 4.20 16.67 3.30
C SER A 129 4.37 15.91 1.98
N LEU A 130 3.31 15.32 1.46
CA LEU A 130 3.30 14.81 0.09
C LEU A 130 2.39 15.67 -0.79
N SER A 131 2.94 16.13 -1.92
CA SER A 131 2.17 16.67 -3.05
C SER A 131 2.64 15.96 -4.30
N LEU A 132 1.74 15.31 -5.00
CA LEU A 132 2.03 14.53 -6.20
C LEU A 132 1.02 14.89 -7.30
N GLU A 133 1.54 15.22 -8.47
CA GLU A 133 0.74 15.43 -9.67
C GLU A 133 1.25 14.49 -10.78
N VAL A 134 0.37 13.67 -11.33
CA VAL A 134 0.71 12.70 -12.38
C VAL A 134 -0.26 12.83 -13.55
N ARG A 135 0.26 13.06 -14.74
CA ARG A 135 -0.53 13.06 -15.97
C ARG A 135 -0.72 11.64 -16.49
N ILE A 136 -1.95 11.18 -16.52
CA ILE A 136 -2.32 9.88 -17.07
C ILE A 136 -2.31 9.97 -18.60
N LYS A 137 -1.55 9.10 -19.24
CA LYS A 137 -1.55 8.93 -20.71
C LYS A 137 -2.55 7.85 -21.11
N ASP A 138 -3.16 7.98 -22.28
CA ASP A 138 -4.19 7.05 -22.77
C ASP A 138 -3.68 5.62 -23.00
N LYS A 139 -2.38 5.44 -23.17
CA LYS A 139 -1.79 4.14 -23.47
C LYS A 139 -1.45 3.38 -22.19
N LYS A 140 -2.21 2.33 -21.89
CA LYS A 140 -1.89 1.34 -20.87
C LYS A 140 -0.87 0.35 -21.41
N ILE A 141 0.33 0.33 -20.85
CA ILE A 141 1.36 -0.66 -21.19
C ILE A 141 1.53 -1.56 -19.97
N LYS A 142 1.19 -2.84 -20.09
CA LYS A 142 1.60 -3.85 -19.13
C LYS A 142 3.05 -4.23 -19.40
N THR A 143 3.88 -4.08 -18.39
CA THR A 143 5.29 -4.49 -18.42
C THR A 143 5.52 -5.59 -17.37
N ASP A 144 6.61 -6.34 -17.51
CA ASP A 144 6.99 -7.33 -16.50
C ASP A 144 7.22 -6.69 -15.14
N LEU A 145 7.78 -5.48 -15.11
CA LEU A 145 7.92 -4.69 -13.88
C LEU A 145 6.55 -4.35 -13.27
N SER A 146 5.58 -3.89 -14.08
CA SER A 146 4.25 -3.57 -13.55
C SER A 146 3.54 -4.80 -12.98
N ASN A 147 3.68 -5.95 -13.62
CA ASN A 147 3.16 -7.22 -13.10
C ASN A 147 3.86 -7.60 -11.79
N TRP A 148 5.20 -7.52 -11.76
CA TRP A 148 5.97 -7.83 -10.56
C TRP A 148 5.62 -6.94 -9.38
N ILE A 149 5.35 -5.64 -9.61
CA ILE A 149 4.93 -4.66 -8.60
C ILE A 149 3.53 -4.97 -8.05
N THR A 150 2.58 -5.37 -8.93
CA THR A 150 1.17 -5.50 -8.55
C THR A 150 0.79 -6.90 -8.05
N GLU A 151 1.47 -7.96 -8.53
CA GLU A 151 1.18 -9.36 -8.19
C GLU A 151 1.84 -9.76 -6.86
N ARG A 152 1.49 -9.05 -5.76
CA ARG A 152 1.99 -9.27 -4.40
C ARG A 152 0.84 -9.47 -3.43
N TYR A 153 0.63 -10.70 -3.01
CA TYR A 153 -0.53 -11.11 -2.22
C TYR A 153 -0.22 -11.35 -0.73
N CYS A 154 1.05 -11.28 -0.35
CA CYS A 154 1.47 -11.39 1.03
C CYS A 154 1.86 -10.01 1.57
N LEU A 155 1.39 -9.72 2.76
CA LEU A 155 1.77 -8.58 3.56
C LEU A 155 2.61 -9.11 4.72
N TYR A 156 3.78 -8.53 4.92
CA TYR A 156 4.63 -8.81 6.07
C TYR A 156 4.63 -7.66 7.06
N ASN A 157 4.51 -8.00 8.31
CA ASN A 157 4.50 -7.07 9.42
C ASN A 157 5.39 -7.59 10.55
N ILE A 158 5.78 -6.73 11.48
CA ILE A 158 6.52 -7.10 12.66
C ILE A 158 5.60 -7.04 13.87
N ILE A 159 5.44 -8.19 14.53
CA ILE A 159 4.71 -8.32 15.79
C ILE A 159 5.65 -8.97 16.79
N ASP A 160 5.90 -8.32 17.93
CA ASP A 160 6.79 -8.83 18.98
C ASP A 160 8.17 -9.29 18.45
N GLU A 161 8.78 -8.44 17.61
CA GLU A 161 10.08 -8.69 16.95
C GLU A 161 10.10 -9.86 15.95
N LYS A 162 8.93 -10.41 15.59
CA LYS A 162 8.82 -11.49 14.62
C LYS A 162 8.06 -11.07 13.38
N VAL A 163 8.47 -11.58 12.22
CA VAL A 163 7.75 -11.45 10.96
C VAL A 163 6.49 -12.31 10.99
N SER A 164 5.34 -11.69 10.74
CA SER A 164 4.02 -12.33 10.65
C SER A 164 3.41 -12.15 9.25
#